data_b28142d70b85511b6f75d73c852ec9ef
#
_entry.id   b28142d70b85511b6f75d73c852ec9ef
#
_cell.length_a   1.000
_cell.length_b   1.000
_cell.length_c   1.000
_cell.angle_alpha   90.00
_cell.angle_beta   90.00
_cell.angle_gamma   90.00
#
_symmetry.space_group_name_H-M   'P 1'
#
loop_
_entity.id
_entity.type
_entity.pdbx_description
1 polymer ?
#
loop_
_entity_poly.entity_id
_entity_poly.type
_entity_poly.pdbx_seq_one_letter_code
_entity_poly.pdbx_strand_id
1 'polypeptide(L)'
;MQILKKLGAMALTMLLAVSSVCAIPVYAQDYNSDGATLTASWDAKAKKLSLNESGVLFEEENIVPGDRINSQVVVKNDTGADVTVSLIRVENANNTQPDLYQYMTASITQGNQTLYAGNMVNGTTGPVTKEISLAKGETKTVYITVEMPTTVGNEAQGGTMDTNWVWQVYMDKEPVTDTGNNNGNDNKQPEPTQPPQVAIVTTPSSANKSIQSGVDDVFHSDSTQVAFVVLVAAFVVVAVLFMKSNKDEKKTKSATIDGEYKAVEDGKTEDK
;
A
#
# COMPACT_ATOMS: atom_id res chain seq x y z
N MET A 1 37.49 25.07 32.74
CA MET A 1 36.58 23.98 33.14
C MET A 1 35.09 24.30 32.89
N GLN A 2 34.62 25.51 33.06
CA GLN A 2 33.21 25.89 32.77
C GLN A 2 32.82 25.82 31.26
N ILE A 3 33.74 26.11 30.34
CA ILE A 3 33.52 26.09 28.89
C ILE A 3 33.27 24.66 28.38
N LEU A 4 34.02 23.68 28.90
CA LEU A 4 33.84 22.26 28.56
C LEU A 4 32.46 21.72 29.01
N LYS A 5 31.96 22.16 30.18
CA LYS A 5 30.62 21.78 30.65
C LYS A 5 29.48 22.37 29.78
N LYS A 6 29.65 23.62 29.30
CA LYS A 6 28.67 24.24 28.38
C LYS A 6 28.66 23.60 26.99
N LEU A 7 29.84 23.19 26.49
CA LEU A 7 29.94 22.43 25.24
C LEU A 7 29.27 21.05 25.31
N GLY A 8 29.49 20.33 26.40
CA GLY A 8 28.87 19.02 26.63
C GLY A 8 27.34 19.11 26.71
N ALA A 9 26.84 20.12 27.41
CA ALA A 9 25.36 20.34 27.48
C ALA A 9 24.75 20.71 26.11
N MET A 10 25.44 21.51 25.31
CA MET A 10 24.96 21.92 23.98
C MET A 10 25.00 20.78 22.97
N ALA A 11 26.02 19.92 23.02
CA ALA A 11 26.13 18.70 22.21
C ALA A 11 25.04 17.68 22.57
N LEU A 12 24.74 17.52 23.85
CA LEU A 12 23.70 16.59 24.34
C LEU A 12 22.29 17.10 23.93
N THR A 13 22.04 18.40 23.98
CA THR A 13 20.75 18.98 23.55
C THR A 13 20.55 18.87 22.04
N MET A 14 21.61 19.00 21.23
CA MET A 14 21.56 18.77 19.80
C MET A 14 21.33 17.30 19.46
N LEU A 15 21.96 16.37 20.18
CA LEU A 15 21.77 14.93 19.96
C LEU A 15 20.32 14.51 20.28
N LEU A 16 19.73 15.05 21.32
CA LEU A 16 18.31 14.83 21.68
C LEU A 16 17.33 15.46 20.67
N ALA A 17 17.66 16.62 20.10
CA ALA A 17 16.85 17.25 19.08
C ALA A 17 16.87 16.47 17.76
N VAL A 18 18.00 15.89 17.37
CA VAL A 18 18.11 15.06 16.16
C VAL A 18 17.34 13.74 16.31
N SER A 19 17.35 13.14 17.50
CA SER A 19 16.59 11.89 17.75
C SER A 19 15.07 12.08 17.75
N SER A 20 14.56 13.28 17.99
CA SER A 20 13.12 13.56 17.95
C SER A 20 12.58 13.88 16.54
N VAL A 21 13.45 14.16 15.56
CA VAL A 21 13.04 14.43 14.16
C VAL A 21 12.87 13.16 13.33
N CYS A 22 13.41 12.01 13.80
CA CYS A 22 13.37 10.77 13.03
C CYS A 22 12.07 9.96 13.16
N ALA A 23 11.09 10.43 13.91
CA ALA A 23 9.75 9.84 13.88
C ALA A 23 8.90 10.57 12.82
N ILE A 24 9.20 10.36 11.54
CA ILE A 24 8.27 10.75 10.47
C ILE A 24 7.08 9.79 10.59
N PRO A 25 5.88 10.28 10.88
CA PRO A 25 4.71 9.43 10.87
C PRO A 25 4.55 8.89 9.45
N VAL A 26 4.66 7.58 9.29
CA VAL A 26 4.22 6.91 8.06
C VAL A 26 2.70 7.02 8.07
N TYR A 27 2.15 7.83 7.19
CA TYR A 27 0.70 7.94 7.02
C TYR A 27 0.24 6.74 6.20
N ALA A 28 -0.83 6.09 6.68
CA ALA A 28 -1.55 5.10 5.90
C ALA A 28 -2.04 5.73 4.59
N GLN A 29 -1.89 5.02 3.48
CA GLN A 29 -2.25 5.46 2.15
C GLN A 29 -3.36 4.59 1.57
N ASP A 30 -4.26 5.23 0.82
CA ASP A 30 -5.26 4.55 0.01
C ASP A 30 -4.77 4.48 -1.44
N TYR A 31 -4.52 3.27 -1.92
CA TYR A 31 -4.24 2.98 -3.33
C TYR A 31 -5.55 2.66 -4.05
N ASN A 32 -5.69 3.10 -5.29
CA ASN A 32 -6.88 2.84 -6.10
C ASN A 32 -6.46 2.21 -7.42
N SER A 33 -6.91 0.99 -7.65
CA SER A 33 -6.67 0.23 -8.89
C SER A 33 -7.91 0.26 -9.78
N ASP A 34 -7.72 0.27 -11.10
CA ASP A 34 -8.79 0.20 -12.08
C ASP A 34 -9.59 -1.10 -11.98
N GLY A 35 -8.94 -2.17 -11.49
CA GLY A 35 -9.55 -3.47 -11.27
C GLY A 35 -9.74 -4.30 -12.53
N ALA A 36 -10.62 -5.31 -12.43
CA ALA A 36 -10.84 -6.28 -13.49
C ALA A 36 -12.29 -6.24 -14.01
N THR A 37 -12.49 -6.77 -15.22
CA THR A 37 -13.81 -7.00 -15.79
C THR A 37 -14.02 -8.48 -16.04
N LEU A 38 -15.12 -9.04 -15.55
CA LEU A 38 -15.59 -10.39 -15.83
C LEU A 38 -16.78 -10.33 -16.77
N THR A 39 -16.72 -11.07 -17.86
CA THR A 39 -17.83 -11.15 -18.82
C THR A 39 -18.30 -12.59 -18.95
N ALA A 40 -19.51 -12.88 -18.47
CA ALA A 40 -20.18 -14.14 -18.69
C ALA A 40 -20.83 -14.11 -20.08
N SER A 41 -20.56 -15.12 -20.90
CA SER A 41 -21.09 -15.24 -22.26
C SER A 41 -21.55 -16.65 -22.57
N TRP A 42 -22.51 -16.78 -23.50
CA TRP A 42 -23.06 -18.04 -23.95
C TRP A 42 -22.78 -18.27 -25.43
N ASP A 43 -22.12 -19.37 -25.76
CA ASP A 43 -21.99 -19.84 -27.12
C ASP A 43 -23.16 -20.77 -27.47
N ALA A 44 -24.11 -20.27 -28.23
CA ALA A 44 -25.30 -21.03 -28.62
C ALA A 44 -25.00 -22.23 -29.53
N LYS A 45 -23.89 -22.20 -30.29
CA LYS A 45 -23.48 -23.33 -31.16
C LYS A 45 -22.82 -24.44 -30.36
N ALA A 46 -21.90 -24.05 -29.48
CA ALA A 46 -21.19 -25.01 -28.62
C ALA A 46 -22.01 -25.40 -27.38
N LYS A 47 -23.13 -24.74 -27.12
CA LYS A 47 -23.93 -24.87 -25.88
C LYS A 47 -23.05 -24.77 -24.62
N LYS A 48 -22.24 -23.74 -24.59
CA LYS A 48 -21.21 -23.59 -23.56
C LYS A 48 -21.26 -22.20 -22.92
N LEU A 49 -21.33 -22.20 -21.59
CA LEU A 49 -21.10 -21.03 -20.77
C LEU A 49 -19.60 -20.76 -20.66
N SER A 50 -19.19 -19.51 -20.80
CA SER A 50 -17.82 -19.06 -20.55
C SER A 50 -17.81 -17.83 -19.68
N LEU A 51 -16.76 -17.68 -18.89
CA LEU A 51 -16.45 -16.50 -18.11
C LEU A 51 -15.08 -16.02 -18.57
N ASN A 52 -15.03 -14.82 -19.15
CA ASN A 52 -13.79 -14.21 -19.62
C ASN A 52 -13.42 -13.07 -18.68
N GLU A 53 -12.13 -12.93 -18.44
CA GLU A 53 -11.55 -11.90 -17.58
C GLU A 53 -10.66 -10.98 -18.41
N SER A 54 -10.63 -9.71 -18.02
CA SER A 54 -9.70 -8.73 -18.54
C SER A 54 -9.26 -7.79 -17.42
N GLY A 55 -7.97 -7.45 -17.39
CA GLY A 55 -7.34 -6.62 -16.37
C GLY A 55 -6.73 -7.42 -15.22
N VAL A 56 -6.10 -6.71 -14.32
CA VAL A 56 -5.59 -7.21 -13.04
C VAL A 56 -6.40 -6.59 -11.91
N LEU A 57 -6.56 -7.32 -10.81
CA LEU A 57 -7.34 -6.78 -9.72
C LEU A 57 -6.63 -5.60 -9.08
N PHE A 58 -5.36 -5.76 -8.75
CA PHE A 58 -4.45 -4.71 -8.31
C PHE A 58 -3.00 -5.16 -8.48
N GLU A 59 -2.11 -4.15 -8.59
CA GLU A 59 -0.66 -4.34 -8.63
C GLU A 59 -0.04 -3.13 -7.90
N GLU A 60 0.35 -3.32 -6.64
CA GLU A 60 0.80 -2.23 -5.78
C GLU A 60 2.15 -2.54 -5.15
N GLU A 61 2.96 -1.51 -5.00
CA GLU A 61 4.28 -1.58 -4.39
C GLU A 61 4.36 -0.71 -3.11
N ASN A 62 5.30 -1.04 -2.25
CA ASN A 62 5.63 -0.24 -1.04
C ASN A 62 4.49 -0.07 -0.03
N ILE A 63 3.70 -1.13 0.18
CA ILE A 63 2.60 -1.14 1.15
C ILE A 63 3.15 -1.13 2.58
N VAL A 64 2.58 -0.29 3.44
CA VAL A 64 2.94 -0.18 4.86
C VAL A 64 1.73 -0.47 5.77
N PRO A 65 1.94 -0.82 7.04
CA PRO A 65 0.84 -1.03 7.98
C PRO A 65 -0.11 0.16 8.05
N GLY A 66 -1.40 -0.09 7.84
CA GLY A 66 -2.47 0.89 7.72
C GLY A 66 -2.89 1.19 6.29
N ASP A 67 -2.11 0.81 5.29
CA ASP A 67 -2.44 1.03 3.87
C ASP A 67 -3.61 0.17 3.42
N ARG A 68 -4.36 0.72 2.46
CA ARG A 68 -5.50 0.07 1.82
C ARG A 68 -5.34 0.08 0.32
N ILE A 69 -5.61 -1.06 -0.30
CA ILE A 69 -5.70 -1.21 -1.75
C ILE A 69 -7.19 -1.34 -2.09
N ASN A 70 -7.72 -0.34 -2.77
CA ASN A 70 -9.10 -0.33 -3.25
C ASN A 70 -9.12 -0.74 -4.71
N SER A 71 -9.95 -1.72 -5.05
CA SER A 71 -10.11 -2.22 -6.39
C SER A 71 -11.58 -2.57 -6.66
N GLN A 72 -11.88 -2.91 -7.91
CA GLN A 72 -13.21 -3.30 -8.30
C GLN A 72 -13.20 -4.44 -9.32
N VAL A 73 -14.29 -5.20 -9.33
CA VAL A 73 -14.58 -6.19 -10.38
C VAL A 73 -15.91 -5.81 -11.00
N VAL A 74 -15.88 -5.45 -12.28
CA VAL A 74 -17.10 -5.20 -13.07
C VAL A 74 -17.56 -6.52 -13.67
N VAL A 75 -18.72 -7.00 -13.26
CA VAL A 75 -19.30 -8.27 -13.73
C VAL A 75 -20.39 -7.97 -14.74
N LYS A 76 -20.23 -8.46 -15.98
CA LYS A 76 -21.18 -8.30 -17.08
C LYS A 76 -21.83 -9.63 -17.43
N ASN A 77 -23.14 -9.62 -17.59
CA ASN A 77 -23.91 -10.79 -18.03
C ASN A 77 -24.35 -10.64 -19.49
N ASP A 78 -23.57 -11.18 -20.40
CA ASP A 78 -23.86 -11.21 -21.84
C ASP A 78 -24.38 -12.60 -22.31
N THR A 79 -24.85 -13.45 -21.37
CA THR A 79 -25.32 -14.81 -21.71
C THR A 79 -26.69 -14.84 -22.39
N GLY A 80 -27.51 -13.83 -22.20
CA GLY A 80 -28.92 -13.83 -22.65
C GLY A 80 -29.88 -14.50 -21.65
N ALA A 81 -29.42 -15.00 -20.51
CA ALA A 81 -30.20 -15.56 -19.42
C ALA A 81 -29.74 -14.97 -18.08
N ASP A 82 -30.44 -15.23 -16.99
CA ASP A 82 -30.01 -14.88 -15.66
C ASP A 82 -28.85 -15.76 -15.23
N VAL A 83 -27.86 -15.18 -14.52
CA VAL A 83 -26.71 -15.90 -14.00
C VAL A 83 -26.44 -15.52 -12.54
N THR A 84 -25.69 -16.37 -11.86
CA THR A 84 -25.17 -16.13 -10.53
C THR A 84 -23.67 -16.18 -10.58
N VAL A 85 -23.00 -15.19 -9.97
CA VAL A 85 -21.52 -15.11 -9.89
C VAL A 85 -21.08 -15.11 -8.43
N SER A 86 -19.99 -15.77 -8.14
CA SER A 86 -19.38 -15.78 -6.79
C SER A 86 -17.87 -15.89 -6.89
N LEU A 87 -17.18 -15.29 -5.92
CA LEU A 87 -15.80 -15.59 -5.63
C LEU A 87 -15.78 -16.89 -4.81
N ILE A 88 -15.18 -17.95 -5.34
CA ILE A 88 -15.20 -19.27 -4.68
C ILE A 88 -13.92 -19.55 -3.88
N ARG A 89 -12.82 -18.88 -4.19
CA ARG A 89 -11.57 -18.93 -3.43
C ARG A 89 -10.60 -17.84 -3.85
N VAL A 90 -9.65 -17.54 -2.96
CA VAL A 90 -8.44 -16.76 -3.27
C VAL A 90 -7.24 -17.67 -2.97
N GLU A 91 -6.48 -17.98 -4.01
CA GLU A 91 -5.29 -18.83 -3.91
C GLU A 91 -4.07 -17.94 -3.67
N ASN A 92 -3.30 -18.27 -2.64
CA ASN A 92 -1.99 -17.65 -2.44
C ASN A 92 -1.00 -18.31 -3.43
N ALA A 93 -0.48 -17.52 -4.36
CA ALA A 93 0.51 -17.94 -5.35
C ALA A 93 1.94 -17.56 -4.95
N ASN A 94 2.12 -16.87 -3.82
CA ASN A 94 3.41 -16.42 -3.33
C ASN A 94 4.25 -17.57 -2.80
N ASN A 95 5.52 -17.63 -3.23
CA ASN A 95 6.51 -18.60 -2.77
C ASN A 95 7.66 -17.96 -1.96
N THR A 96 7.57 -16.66 -1.66
CA THR A 96 8.60 -15.91 -0.93
C THR A 96 8.21 -15.68 0.53
N GLN A 97 9.20 -15.36 1.37
CA GLN A 97 8.98 -15.02 2.77
C GLN A 97 9.64 -13.67 3.08
N PRO A 98 9.00 -12.80 3.85
CA PRO A 98 7.66 -12.95 4.46
C PRO A 98 6.53 -12.93 3.42
N ASP A 99 5.47 -13.70 3.69
CA ASP A 99 4.28 -13.78 2.86
C ASP A 99 3.21 -12.82 3.39
N LEU A 100 2.98 -11.73 2.68
CA LEU A 100 2.01 -10.69 3.10
C LEU A 100 0.57 -11.18 3.16
N TYR A 101 0.22 -12.20 2.38
CA TYR A 101 -1.11 -12.80 2.39
C TYR A 101 -1.58 -13.18 3.80
N GLN A 102 -0.64 -13.60 4.68
CA GLN A 102 -0.95 -14.02 6.04
C GLN A 102 -1.31 -12.87 6.98
N TYR A 103 -0.93 -11.66 6.64
CA TYR A 103 -1.13 -10.47 7.47
C TYR A 103 -2.28 -9.58 6.99
N MET A 104 -2.72 -9.75 5.75
CA MET A 104 -3.71 -8.88 5.12
C MET A 104 -5.14 -9.25 5.51
N THR A 105 -6.02 -8.25 5.48
CA THR A 105 -7.47 -8.41 5.57
C THR A 105 -8.13 -8.01 4.26
N ALA A 106 -9.32 -8.54 3.99
CA ALA A 106 -10.11 -8.16 2.83
C ALA A 106 -11.54 -7.80 3.21
N SER A 107 -12.10 -6.81 2.53
CA SER A 107 -13.52 -6.47 2.54
C SER A 107 -14.03 -6.47 1.11
N ILE A 108 -15.13 -7.21 0.86
CA ILE A 108 -15.75 -7.34 -0.46
C ILE A 108 -17.20 -6.90 -0.34
N THR A 109 -17.61 -5.93 -1.14
CA THR A 109 -18.95 -5.35 -1.10
C THR A 109 -19.58 -5.25 -2.48
N GLN A 110 -20.91 -5.28 -2.56
CA GLN A 110 -21.68 -5.02 -3.75
C GLN A 110 -22.85 -4.10 -3.38
N GLY A 111 -22.84 -2.87 -3.88
CA GLY A 111 -23.74 -1.84 -3.38
C GLY A 111 -23.58 -1.63 -1.88
N ASN A 112 -24.67 -1.75 -1.12
CA ASN A 112 -24.68 -1.63 0.35
C ASN A 112 -24.51 -2.98 1.05
N GLN A 113 -24.26 -4.06 0.33
CA GLN A 113 -24.14 -5.40 0.88
C GLN A 113 -22.67 -5.78 1.06
N THR A 114 -22.30 -6.19 2.29
CA THR A 114 -21.01 -6.84 2.54
C THR A 114 -21.13 -8.33 2.18
N LEU A 115 -20.29 -8.74 1.22
CA LEU A 115 -20.21 -10.12 0.75
C LEU A 115 -19.18 -10.93 1.55
N TYR A 116 -18.09 -10.28 1.94
CA TYR A 116 -17.04 -10.81 2.79
C TYR A 116 -16.38 -9.68 3.60
N ALA A 117 -15.95 -9.98 4.82
CA ALA A 117 -15.05 -9.14 5.61
C ALA A 117 -14.27 -10.03 6.59
N GLY A 118 -12.94 -9.98 6.55
CA GLY A 118 -12.07 -10.78 7.41
C GLY A 118 -10.64 -10.92 6.88
N ASN A 119 -9.89 -11.85 7.45
CA ASN A 119 -8.51 -12.11 7.04
C ASN A 119 -8.44 -12.75 5.65
N MET A 120 -7.37 -12.44 4.91
CA MET A 120 -7.08 -13.13 3.63
C MET A 120 -6.88 -14.63 3.86
N VAL A 121 -6.20 -15.02 4.93
CA VAL A 121 -6.13 -16.42 5.37
C VAL A 121 -7.43 -16.80 6.05
N ASN A 122 -8.26 -17.54 5.34
CA ASN A 122 -9.53 -18.06 5.83
C ASN A 122 -9.68 -19.54 5.42
N GLY A 123 -9.20 -20.42 6.29
CA GLY A 123 -9.15 -21.85 5.99
C GLY A 123 -8.27 -22.15 4.76
N THR A 124 -8.76 -23.05 3.90
CA THR A 124 -8.05 -23.47 2.67
C THR A 124 -8.48 -22.69 1.42
N THR A 125 -9.51 -21.85 1.53
CA THR A 125 -10.12 -21.18 0.37
C THR A 125 -9.86 -19.67 0.33
N GLY A 126 -9.36 -19.08 1.43
CA GLY A 126 -9.28 -17.62 1.56
C GLY A 126 -10.67 -16.97 1.59
N PRO A 127 -10.77 -15.68 1.19
CA PRO A 127 -12.04 -14.99 1.03
C PRO A 127 -12.96 -15.71 0.02
N VAL A 128 -14.22 -15.88 0.40
CA VAL A 128 -15.30 -16.37 -0.47
C VAL A 128 -16.50 -15.45 -0.34
N THR A 129 -17.27 -15.28 -1.42
CA THR A 129 -18.44 -14.41 -1.38
C THR A 129 -19.74 -15.21 -1.41
N LYS A 130 -20.80 -14.57 -0.95
CA LYS A 130 -22.16 -14.99 -1.29
C LYS A 130 -22.39 -14.81 -2.80
N GLU A 131 -23.37 -15.50 -3.30
CA GLU A 131 -23.80 -15.41 -4.69
C GLU A 131 -24.33 -14.01 -5.04
N ILE A 132 -23.96 -13.54 -6.22
CA ILE A 132 -24.38 -12.28 -6.82
C ILE A 132 -25.22 -12.62 -8.04
N SER A 133 -26.55 -12.44 -7.96
CA SER A 133 -27.42 -12.68 -9.08
C SER A 133 -27.36 -11.51 -10.06
N LEU A 134 -27.27 -11.79 -11.36
CA LEU A 134 -27.32 -10.84 -12.44
C LEU A 134 -28.44 -11.25 -13.42
N ALA A 135 -29.39 -10.36 -13.65
CA ALA A 135 -30.37 -10.53 -14.69
C ALA A 135 -29.70 -10.49 -16.08
N LYS A 136 -30.41 -10.98 -17.10
CA LYS A 136 -29.99 -10.88 -18.49
C LYS A 136 -29.57 -9.46 -18.87
N GLY A 137 -28.35 -9.30 -19.37
CA GLY A 137 -27.76 -8.02 -19.80
C GLY A 137 -27.39 -7.07 -18.65
N GLU A 138 -27.50 -7.51 -17.41
CA GLU A 138 -27.16 -6.68 -16.25
C GLU A 138 -25.63 -6.63 -16.04
N THR A 139 -25.19 -5.47 -15.54
CA THR A 139 -23.80 -5.26 -15.07
C THR A 139 -23.82 -4.85 -13.61
N LYS A 140 -22.97 -5.47 -12.79
CA LYS A 140 -22.78 -5.12 -11.39
C LYS A 140 -21.31 -4.88 -11.09
N THR A 141 -21.03 -3.98 -10.14
CA THR A 141 -19.68 -3.73 -9.65
C THR A 141 -19.54 -4.29 -8.24
N VAL A 142 -18.49 -5.06 -8.03
CA VAL A 142 -18.05 -5.59 -6.76
C VAL A 142 -16.81 -4.79 -6.35
N TYR A 143 -16.83 -4.17 -5.18
CA TYR A 143 -15.70 -3.44 -4.64
C TYR A 143 -14.92 -4.32 -3.68
N ILE A 144 -13.61 -4.25 -3.79
CA ILE A 144 -12.67 -5.04 -3.00
C ILE A 144 -11.68 -4.07 -2.34
N THR A 145 -11.57 -4.13 -1.04
CA THR A 145 -10.52 -3.43 -0.29
C THR A 145 -9.65 -4.47 0.40
N VAL A 146 -8.35 -4.42 0.15
CA VAL A 146 -7.36 -5.22 0.86
C VAL A 146 -6.56 -4.27 1.74
N GLU A 147 -6.43 -4.58 3.03
CA GLU A 147 -5.79 -3.71 4.02
C GLU A 147 -4.68 -4.44 4.75
N MET A 148 -3.55 -3.76 4.96
CA MET A 148 -2.53 -4.19 5.90
C MET A 148 -2.85 -3.60 7.28
N PRO A 149 -3.28 -4.38 8.28
CA PRO A 149 -3.59 -3.86 9.60
C PRO A 149 -2.42 -3.10 10.24
N THR A 150 -2.72 -2.03 10.97
CA THR A 150 -1.70 -1.23 11.68
C THR A 150 -0.96 -2.00 12.78
N THR A 151 -1.46 -3.18 13.16
CA THR A 151 -0.85 -4.07 14.14
C THR A 151 0.28 -4.93 13.56
N VAL A 152 0.44 -4.96 12.22
CA VAL A 152 1.50 -5.70 11.54
C VAL A 152 2.82 -4.98 11.77
N GLY A 153 3.79 -5.68 12.35
CA GLY A 153 5.10 -5.14 12.68
C GLY A 153 6.17 -5.44 11.62
N ASN A 154 7.41 -5.50 12.08
CA ASN A 154 8.58 -5.74 11.21
C ASN A 154 8.63 -7.17 10.64
N GLU A 155 7.83 -8.10 11.15
CA GLU A 155 7.74 -9.48 10.67
C GLU A 155 7.29 -9.58 9.20
N ALA A 156 6.56 -8.58 8.70
CA ALA A 156 6.13 -8.49 7.30
C ALA A 156 7.10 -7.70 6.40
N GLN A 157 8.24 -7.25 6.95
CA GLN A 157 9.17 -6.41 6.22
C GLN A 157 9.80 -7.12 5.02
N GLY A 158 9.74 -6.48 3.84
CA GLY A 158 10.23 -7.06 2.59
C GLY A 158 9.34 -8.18 2.04
N GLY A 159 8.14 -8.34 2.61
CA GLY A 159 7.19 -9.36 2.16
C GLY A 159 6.55 -9.03 0.82
N THR A 160 6.06 -10.08 0.16
CA THR A 160 5.31 -9.99 -1.10
C THR A 160 4.00 -10.75 -0.96
N MET A 161 3.01 -10.40 -1.77
CA MET A 161 1.75 -11.12 -1.90
C MET A 161 1.42 -11.24 -3.39
N ASP A 162 1.26 -12.48 -3.84
CA ASP A 162 0.73 -12.81 -5.16
C ASP A 162 -0.50 -13.68 -4.95
N THR A 163 -1.64 -13.30 -5.50
CA THR A 163 -2.89 -14.02 -5.30
C THR A 163 -3.67 -14.21 -6.61
N ASN A 164 -4.38 -15.31 -6.67
CA ASN A 164 -5.30 -15.66 -7.73
C ASN A 164 -6.72 -15.69 -7.18
N TRP A 165 -7.57 -14.79 -7.67
CA TRP A 165 -8.98 -14.68 -7.28
C TRP A 165 -9.82 -15.51 -8.24
N VAL A 166 -10.40 -16.60 -7.76
CA VAL A 166 -11.09 -17.59 -8.60
C VAL A 166 -12.58 -17.32 -8.55
N TRP A 167 -13.12 -16.88 -9.67
CA TRP A 167 -14.53 -16.56 -9.86
C TRP A 167 -15.24 -17.67 -10.58
N GLN A 168 -16.49 -17.92 -10.18
CA GLN A 168 -17.39 -18.88 -10.81
C GLN A 168 -18.65 -18.17 -11.25
N VAL A 169 -19.10 -18.50 -12.47
CA VAL A 169 -20.45 -18.18 -12.94
C VAL A 169 -21.27 -19.44 -13.08
N TYR A 170 -22.51 -19.36 -12.66
CA TYR A 170 -23.49 -20.42 -12.73
C TYR A 170 -24.72 -19.94 -13.50
N MET A 171 -25.22 -20.76 -14.41
CA MET A 171 -26.42 -20.52 -15.20
C MET A 171 -27.35 -21.73 -15.11
N ASP A 172 -28.55 -21.52 -14.58
CA ASP A 172 -29.53 -22.61 -14.36
C ASP A 172 -30.25 -23.03 -15.63
N LYS A 173 -30.51 -22.05 -16.52
CA LYS A 173 -31.27 -22.27 -17.77
C LYS A 173 -30.55 -21.64 -18.94
N GLU A 174 -30.51 -22.37 -20.06
CA GLU A 174 -30.01 -21.81 -21.32
C GLU A 174 -30.87 -20.60 -21.77
N PRO A 175 -30.25 -19.63 -22.47
CA PRO A 175 -31.02 -18.54 -23.10
C PRO A 175 -32.08 -19.07 -24.05
N VAL A 176 -33.31 -18.60 -23.92
CA VAL A 176 -34.35 -18.91 -24.86
C VAL A 176 -34.03 -18.18 -26.16
N THR A 177 -33.63 -18.91 -27.19
CA THR A 177 -33.60 -18.39 -28.56
C THR A 177 -35.06 -18.24 -29.03
N ASP A 178 -35.53 -17.01 -29.13
CA ASP A 178 -36.85 -16.71 -29.69
C ASP A 178 -36.82 -17.01 -31.20
N THR A 179 -36.87 -18.30 -31.54
CA THR A 179 -37.18 -18.73 -32.91
C THR A 179 -38.63 -18.47 -33.10
N GLY A 180 -38.95 -17.25 -33.60
CA GLY A 180 -40.31 -16.83 -33.92
C GLY A 180 -41.02 -17.77 -34.91
N ASN A 181 -41.53 -18.86 -34.41
CA ASN A 181 -42.45 -19.74 -35.12
C ASN A 181 -43.66 -20.00 -34.22
N ASN A 182 -44.54 -19.00 -34.15
CA ASN A 182 -45.87 -19.13 -33.58
C ASN A 182 -46.74 -20.05 -34.47
N ASN A 183 -46.45 -21.34 -34.50
CA ASN A 183 -47.43 -22.33 -34.92
C ASN A 183 -47.97 -23.04 -33.69
N GLY A 184 -49.19 -22.57 -33.27
CA GLY A 184 -49.90 -23.15 -32.15
C GLY A 184 -50.15 -24.64 -32.31
N ASN A 185 -49.39 -25.44 -31.63
CA ASN A 185 -49.75 -26.80 -31.27
C ASN A 185 -49.21 -27.07 -29.88
N ASP A 186 -50.09 -26.89 -28.89
CA ASP A 186 -49.81 -27.06 -27.45
C ASP A 186 -49.63 -28.52 -27.05
N ASN A 187 -48.65 -29.19 -27.61
CA ASN A 187 -48.18 -30.49 -27.12
C ASN A 187 -46.69 -30.37 -26.73
N LYS A 188 -46.40 -29.50 -25.74
CA LYS A 188 -45.05 -29.42 -25.14
C LYS A 188 -44.83 -30.66 -24.28
N GLN A 189 -44.16 -31.65 -24.88
CA GLN A 189 -43.39 -32.62 -24.09
C GLN A 189 -42.41 -31.88 -23.18
N PRO A 190 -42.28 -32.21 -21.89
CA PRO A 190 -41.29 -31.56 -21.02
C PRO A 190 -39.91 -31.67 -21.66
N GLU A 191 -39.33 -30.51 -21.98
CA GLU A 191 -37.98 -30.45 -22.49
C GLU A 191 -37.04 -31.04 -21.43
N PRO A 192 -36.10 -31.95 -21.80
CA PRO A 192 -35.18 -32.51 -20.83
C PRO A 192 -34.42 -31.39 -20.14
N THR A 193 -34.53 -31.31 -18.82
CA THR A 193 -33.85 -30.35 -17.99
C THR A 193 -32.34 -30.53 -18.20
N GLN A 194 -31.73 -29.63 -18.95
CA GLN A 194 -30.30 -29.64 -19.16
C GLN A 194 -29.58 -29.39 -17.82
N PRO A 195 -28.45 -30.04 -17.56
CA PRO A 195 -27.71 -29.81 -16.33
C PRO A 195 -27.24 -28.35 -16.29
N PRO A 196 -27.16 -27.76 -15.08
CA PRO A 196 -26.70 -26.39 -14.91
C PRO A 196 -25.29 -26.21 -15.47
N GLN A 197 -25.05 -25.06 -16.10
CA GLN A 197 -23.76 -24.71 -16.70
C GLN A 197 -22.92 -23.92 -15.71
N VAL A 198 -21.62 -24.26 -15.64
CA VAL A 198 -20.66 -23.61 -14.76
C VAL A 198 -19.42 -23.20 -15.58
N ALA A 199 -18.94 -21.98 -15.39
CA ALA A 199 -17.65 -21.57 -15.90
C ALA A 199 -16.83 -20.89 -14.79
N ILE A 200 -15.50 -21.03 -14.87
CA ILE A 200 -14.56 -20.53 -13.87
C ILE A 200 -13.48 -19.72 -14.57
N VAL A 201 -13.05 -18.63 -13.94
CA VAL A 201 -11.92 -17.80 -14.37
C VAL A 201 -11.10 -17.37 -13.17
N THR A 202 -9.84 -17.05 -13.40
CA THR A 202 -8.90 -16.57 -12.37
C THR A 202 -8.41 -15.18 -12.70
N THR A 203 -8.58 -14.26 -11.77
CA THR A 203 -8.06 -12.87 -11.86
C THR A 203 -6.82 -12.76 -11.00
N PRO A 204 -5.64 -12.44 -11.56
CA PRO A 204 -4.42 -12.26 -10.80
C PRO A 204 -4.42 -10.93 -10.04
N SER A 205 -3.69 -10.88 -8.94
CA SER A 205 -3.32 -9.66 -8.24
C SER A 205 -2.00 -9.84 -7.51
N SER A 206 -1.22 -8.76 -7.42
CA SER A 206 0.01 -8.74 -6.67
C SER A 206 0.12 -7.50 -5.80
N ALA A 207 0.80 -7.64 -4.67
CA ALA A 207 1.24 -6.55 -3.85
C ALA A 207 2.68 -6.86 -3.43
N ASN A 208 3.59 -6.03 -3.90
CA ASN A 208 5.00 -6.15 -3.58
C ASN A 208 5.36 -5.10 -2.55
N LYS A 209 5.97 -5.55 -1.47
CA LYS A 209 6.52 -4.67 -0.49
C LYS A 209 8.01 -4.82 -0.41
N SER A 210 8.73 -3.79 -0.83
CA SER A 210 10.00 -3.45 -0.25
C SER A 210 9.74 -2.47 0.89
N ILE A 211 9.75 -2.90 2.14
CA ILE A 211 10.09 -1.97 3.20
C ILE A 211 11.60 -1.77 3.09
N GLN A 212 12.00 -0.81 2.33
CA GLN A 212 13.24 -0.13 2.61
C GLN A 212 13.09 0.40 4.04
N SER A 213 13.99 -0.06 4.92
CA SER A 213 14.12 0.54 6.25
C SER A 213 14.05 2.05 6.05
N GLY A 214 13.16 2.75 6.75
CA GLY A 214 12.73 4.15 6.51
C GLY A 214 13.80 5.23 6.41
N VAL A 215 15.02 4.86 6.06
CA VAL A 215 16.16 5.72 5.77
C VAL A 215 16.21 6.07 4.29
N ASP A 216 15.87 5.15 3.37
CA ASP A 216 15.99 5.42 1.93
C ASP A 216 14.85 6.29 1.39
N ASP A 217 13.60 6.07 1.84
CA ASP A 217 12.48 6.95 1.46
C ASP A 217 12.58 8.34 2.06
N VAL A 218 13.19 8.45 3.26
CA VAL A 218 13.49 9.74 3.87
C VAL A 218 14.45 10.55 3.00
N PHE A 219 15.38 9.92 2.27
CA PHE A 219 16.34 10.63 1.42
C PHE A 219 15.86 10.90 -0.01
N HIS A 220 14.79 10.24 -0.47
CA HIS A 220 14.26 10.41 -1.84
C HIS A 220 13.01 11.33 -1.93
N SER A 221 12.38 11.65 -0.80
CA SER A 221 11.30 12.65 -0.76
C SER A 221 11.89 14.05 -0.91
N ASP A 222 11.41 14.84 -1.86
CA ASP A 222 11.86 16.23 -2.10
C ASP A 222 11.81 17.09 -0.83
N SER A 223 10.80 16.90 0.01
CA SER A 223 10.67 17.58 1.30
C SER A 223 11.75 17.19 2.31
N THR A 224 12.20 15.94 2.29
CA THR A 224 13.22 15.43 3.20
C THR A 224 14.63 15.80 2.75
N GLN A 225 14.89 15.84 1.44
CA GLN A 225 16.14 16.37 0.90
C GLN A 225 16.31 17.83 1.28
N VAL A 226 15.26 18.63 1.19
CA VAL A 226 15.28 20.03 1.64
C VAL A 226 15.55 20.13 3.13
N ALA A 227 14.90 19.31 3.97
CA ALA A 227 15.13 19.31 5.42
C ALA A 227 16.56 18.91 5.79
N PHE A 228 17.12 17.91 5.10
CA PHE A 228 18.50 17.46 5.31
C PHE A 228 19.53 18.54 4.90
N VAL A 229 19.31 19.18 3.74
CA VAL A 229 20.17 20.28 3.27
C VAL A 229 20.13 21.46 4.25
N VAL A 230 18.95 21.80 4.77
CA VAL A 230 18.79 22.87 5.77
C VAL A 230 19.51 22.50 7.07
N LEU A 231 19.42 21.24 7.52
CA LEU A 231 20.10 20.79 8.73
C LEU A 231 21.62 20.84 8.55
N VAL A 232 22.16 20.37 7.44
CA VAL A 232 23.60 20.42 7.13
C VAL A 232 24.07 21.88 7.04
N ALA A 233 23.31 22.75 6.39
CA ALA A 233 23.63 24.18 6.30
C ALA A 233 23.65 24.85 7.70
N ALA A 234 22.69 24.54 8.56
CA ALA A 234 22.67 25.01 9.94
C ALA A 234 23.90 24.53 10.73
N PHE A 235 24.33 23.28 10.54
CA PHE A 235 25.53 22.72 11.17
C PHE A 235 26.80 23.46 10.73
N VAL A 236 26.92 23.76 9.44
CA VAL A 236 28.06 24.51 8.88
C VAL A 236 28.09 25.92 9.46
N VAL A 237 26.96 26.60 9.54
CA VAL A 237 26.87 27.95 10.13
C VAL A 237 27.31 27.96 11.60
N VAL A 238 26.84 27.01 12.40
CA VAL A 238 27.23 26.88 13.81
C VAL A 238 28.73 26.60 13.94
N ALA A 239 29.28 25.73 13.11
CA ALA A 239 30.71 25.41 13.13
C ALA A 239 31.58 26.64 12.76
N VAL A 240 31.15 27.44 11.77
CA VAL A 240 31.84 28.68 11.39
C VAL A 240 31.79 29.73 12.49
N LEU A 241 30.62 29.92 13.12
CA LEU A 241 30.46 30.86 14.25
C LEU A 241 31.34 30.44 15.43
N PHE A 242 31.43 29.13 15.71
CA PHE A 242 32.30 28.58 16.77
C PHE A 242 33.76 28.81 16.49
N MET A 243 34.23 28.56 15.25
CA MET A 243 35.61 28.84 14.85
C MET A 243 35.96 30.31 14.92
N LYS A 244 35.02 31.21 14.59
CA LYS A 244 35.20 32.68 14.68
C LYS A 244 35.30 33.12 16.13
N SER A 245 34.40 32.62 17.02
CA SER A 245 34.43 32.92 18.44
C SER A 245 35.75 32.51 19.11
N ASN A 246 36.30 31.35 18.76
CA ASN A 246 37.59 30.90 19.28
C ASN A 246 38.79 31.73 18.78
N LYS A 247 38.71 32.30 17.57
CA LYS A 247 39.77 33.22 17.07
C LYS A 247 39.77 34.53 17.81
N ASP A 248 38.61 35.07 18.12
CA ASP A 248 38.47 36.35 18.83
C ASP A 248 38.95 36.23 20.27
N GLU A 249 38.69 35.11 20.95
CA GLU A 249 39.20 34.82 22.32
C GLU A 249 40.73 34.73 22.35
N LYS A 250 41.38 34.18 21.33
CA LYS A 250 42.83 34.10 21.21
C LYS A 250 43.48 35.49 21.00
N LYS A 251 42.83 36.35 20.19
CA LYS A 251 43.30 37.71 19.95
C LYS A 251 43.24 38.55 21.22
N THR A 252 42.18 38.42 22.02
CA THR A 252 41.97 39.17 23.26
C THR A 252 43.04 38.78 24.31
N LYS A 253 43.33 37.49 24.42
CA LYS A 253 44.39 36.98 25.35
C LYS A 253 45.80 37.44 24.95
N SER A 254 46.11 37.48 23.65
CA SER A 254 47.40 37.99 23.17
C SER A 254 47.59 39.46 23.46
N ALA A 255 46.54 40.27 23.23
CA ALA A 255 46.58 41.70 23.49
C ALA A 255 46.74 42.07 24.99
N THR A 256 46.20 41.22 25.89
CA THR A 256 46.32 41.39 27.34
C THR A 256 47.74 41.09 27.82
N ILE A 257 48.38 40.06 27.25
CA ILE A 257 49.77 39.70 27.60
C ILE A 257 50.77 40.77 27.15
N ASP A 258 50.60 41.27 25.90
CA ASP A 258 51.48 42.36 25.39
C ASP A 258 51.29 43.68 26.17
N GLY A 259 50.12 43.98 26.70
CA GLY A 259 49.83 45.13 27.56
C GLY A 259 50.51 45.02 28.91
N GLU A 260 50.57 43.87 29.49
CA GLU A 260 51.16 43.59 30.81
C GLU A 260 52.72 43.69 30.75
N TYR A 261 53.35 43.23 29.66
CA TYR A 261 54.78 43.37 29.45
C TYR A 261 55.23 44.83 29.28
N LYS A 262 54.46 45.67 28.59
CA LYS A 262 54.78 47.10 28.41
C LYS A 262 54.69 47.88 29.70
N ALA A 263 53.76 47.56 30.60
CA ALA A 263 53.61 48.23 31.89
C ALA A 263 54.75 47.94 32.87
N VAL A 264 55.45 46.82 32.72
CA VAL A 264 56.61 46.45 33.57
C VAL A 264 57.91 47.12 33.09
N GLU A 265 58.04 47.44 31.79
CA GLU A 265 59.24 48.09 31.24
C GLU A 265 59.29 49.60 31.55
N ASP A 266 58.13 50.29 31.63
CA ASP A 266 58.05 51.73 31.91
C ASP A 266 58.19 52.06 33.42
N GLY A 267 58.16 51.06 34.31
CA GLY A 267 58.28 51.24 35.76
C GLY A 267 59.72 51.20 36.31
N LYS A 268 60.76 51.18 35.48
CA LYS A 268 62.12 50.99 35.90
C LYS A 268 63.06 52.14 35.58
N THR A 269 62.63 53.36 35.78
CA THR A 269 63.53 54.53 35.81
C THR A 269 62.94 55.62 36.70
N GLU A 270 63.26 55.60 38.00
CA GLU A 270 63.54 56.77 38.84
C GLU A 270 63.81 56.30 40.31
N ASP A 271 65.06 56.12 40.63
CA ASP A 271 65.56 56.37 41.97
C ASP A 271 67.03 56.72 41.83
N LYS A 272 67.25 58.02 41.94
CA LYS A 272 68.48 58.66 42.46
C LYS A 272 68.12 59.86 43.27
#